data_d29241465f85c8beae0069491fbd70b9
#
_entry.id   d29241465f85c8beae0069491fbd70b9
#
_cell.length_a   1.000
_cell.length_b   1.000
_cell.length_c   1.000
_cell.angle_alpha   90.00
_cell.angle_beta   90.00
_cell.angle_gamma   90.00
#
_symmetry.space_group_name_H-M   'P 1'
#
loop_
_entity.id
_entity.type
_entity.pdbx_description
1 polymer ?
#
loop_
_entity_poly.entity_id
_entity_poly.type
_entity_poly.pdbx_seq_one_letter_code
_entity_poly.pdbx_strand_id
1 'polypeptide(L)'
;MEVKFIASEITVDGYDMEDVWKMADSTYAGWRHFPDVTTDFKNPTQLKLLYDDENLYLLCKAFSVSDDYIIPSLKWDFSGKAADKINFLFDTFSDGNIAYMFGSNMRGVKSDILVSNGGVSTSSNDINRTWDAKFDVEGQTYPGY
;
A
#
# COMPACT_ATOMS: atom_id res chain seq x y z
N MET A 1 -15.56 5.42 0.11
CA MET A 1 -14.69 5.89 -0.99
C MET A 1 -15.15 5.20 -2.26
N GLU A 2 -15.44 5.96 -3.28
CA GLU A 2 -15.77 5.43 -4.61
C GLU A 2 -14.51 5.41 -5.47
N VAL A 3 -14.28 4.31 -6.19
CA VAL A 3 -13.16 4.21 -7.14
C VAL A 3 -13.65 4.65 -8.51
N LYS A 4 -13.02 5.67 -9.10
CA LYS A 4 -13.49 6.29 -10.34
C LYS A 4 -12.66 5.81 -11.53
N PHE A 5 -13.37 5.66 -12.67
CA PHE A 5 -12.75 5.37 -13.97
C PHE A 5 -12.06 6.62 -14.52
N ILE A 6 -10.91 6.42 -15.15
CA ILE A 6 -10.17 7.43 -15.89
C ILE A 6 -9.84 6.92 -17.29
N ALA A 7 -9.84 7.84 -18.25
CA ALA A 7 -9.45 7.53 -19.63
C ALA A 7 -8.01 7.98 -19.96
N SER A 8 -7.34 8.62 -19.00
CA SER A 8 -5.97 9.10 -19.16
C SER A 8 -5.00 8.22 -18.41
N GLU A 9 -3.85 7.99 -18.97
CA GLU A 9 -2.76 7.26 -18.32
C GLU A 9 -2.20 8.05 -17.13
N ILE A 10 -1.83 7.33 -16.07
CA ILE A 10 -1.09 7.86 -14.92
C ILE A 10 0.34 7.36 -15.00
N THR A 11 1.28 8.27 -14.82
CA THR A 11 2.70 7.90 -14.72
C THR A 11 3.03 7.50 -13.28
N VAL A 12 3.58 6.30 -13.10
CA VAL A 12 4.00 5.82 -11.79
C VAL A 12 5.40 6.37 -11.49
N ASP A 13 5.46 7.57 -10.93
CA ASP A 13 6.71 8.29 -10.63
C ASP A 13 6.81 8.75 -9.16
N GLY A 14 5.79 8.42 -8.35
CA GLY A 14 5.68 8.80 -6.95
C GLY A 14 5.16 10.21 -6.70
N TYR A 15 4.71 10.90 -7.76
CA TYR A 15 4.08 12.21 -7.69
C TYR A 15 2.58 12.12 -7.95
N ASP A 16 1.81 13.09 -7.45
CA ASP A 16 0.37 13.21 -7.71
C ASP A 16 0.05 14.46 -8.56
N MET A 17 0.90 14.69 -9.55
CA MET A 17 0.82 15.90 -10.38
C MET A 17 -0.29 15.85 -11.43
N GLU A 18 -0.78 14.68 -11.77
CA GLU A 18 -1.88 14.53 -12.72
C GLU A 18 -3.19 15.05 -12.16
N ASP A 19 -3.90 15.84 -12.96
CA ASP A 19 -5.18 16.44 -12.58
C ASP A 19 -6.25 15.39 -12.23
N VAL A 20 -6.15 14.18 -12.74
CA VAL A 20 -7.08 13.08 -12.44
C VAL A 20 -7.14 12.73 -10.95
N TRP A 21 -6.05 12.92 -10.22
CA TRP A 21 -6.02 12.70 -8.78
C TRP A 21 -6.90 13.67 -7.98
N LYS A 22 -7.26 14.81 -8.58
CA LYS A 22 -8.19 15.79 -7.97
C LYS A 22 -9.63 15.27 -7.97
N MET A 23 -9.96 14.37 -8.92
CA MET A 23 -11.30 13.78 -9.02
C MET A 23 -11.47 12.58 -8.09
N ALA A 24 -10.36 11.97 -7.67
CA ALA A 24 -10.39 10.79 -6.83
C ALA A 24 -10.91 11.11 -5.43
N ASP A 25 -11.82 10.29 -4.93
CA ASP A 25 -12.19 10.31 -3.54
C ASP A 25 -10.99 9.94 -2.68
N SER A 26 -10.90 10.50 -1.50
CA SER A 26 -9.85 10.15 -0.55
C SER A 26 -10.41 9.55 0.72
N THR A 27 -9.66 8.62 1.29
CA THR A 27 -9.89 8.11 2.64
C THR A 27 -8.61 8.16 3.45
N TYR A 28 -8.75 8.06 4.74
CA TYR A 28 -7.60 8.05 5.66
C TYR A 28 -7.58 6.71 6.40
N ALA A 29 -6.39 6.14 6.57
CA ALA A 29 -6.21 5.02 7.49
C ALA A 29 -6.53 5.49 8.89
N GLY A 30 -7.47 4.78 9.56
CA GLY A 30 -8.14 5.32 10.74
C GLY A 30 -7.89 4.56 12.04
N TRP A 31 -6.97 3.57 12.07
CA TRP A 31 -6.79 2.75 13.26
C TRP A 31 -5.32 2.43 13.49
N ARG A 32 -4.84 2.66 14.72
CA ARG A 32 -3.59 2.08 15.18
C ARG A 32 -3.90 0.76 15.90
N HIS A 33 -3.35 -0.33 15.42
CA HIS A 33 -3.60 -1.66 15.96
C HIS A 33 -2.60 -2.06 17.05
N PHE A 34 -1.41 -1.53 17.02
CA PHE A 34 -0.34 -1.86 17.97
C PHE A 34 0.36 -0.58 18.47
N PRO A 35 0.78 -0.48 19.76
CA PRO A 35 0.58 -1.44 20.85
C PRO A 35 -0.86 -1.51 21.38
N ASP A 36 -1.65 -0.45 21.19
CA ASP A 36 -3.03 -0.36 21.64
C ASP A 36 -3.94 0.06 20.48
N VAL A 37 -5.14 -0.52 20.43
CA VAL A 37 -6.15 -0.14 19.44
C VAL A 37 -6.66 1.26 19.76
N THR A 38 -6.39 2.21 18.89
CA THR A 38 -6.81 3.60 19.05
C THR A 38 -7.06 4.26 17.71
N THR A 39 -7.93 5.27 17.71
CA THR A 39 -8.16 6.16 16.57
C THR A 39 -7.27 7.41 16.61
N ASP A 40 -6.51 7.59 17.69
CA ASP A 40 -5.55 8.70 17.82
C ASP A 40 -4.22 8.31 17.16
N PHE A 41 -4.07 8.69 15.90
CA PHE A 41 -2.84 8.49 15.15
C PHE A 41 -2.26 9.86 14.76
N LYS A 42 -0.99 10.04 15.12
CA LYS A 42 -0.28 11.29 14.89
C LYS A 42 0.08 11.50 13.42
N ASN A 43 0.20 10.41 12.69
CA ASN A 43 0.68 10.37 11.31
C ASN A 43 -0.41 9.78 10.42
N PRO A 44 -1.36 10.58 9.91
CA PRO A 44 -2.42 10.06 9.05
C PRO A 44 -1.83 9.57 7.72
N THR A 45 -2.47 8.57 7.14
CA THR A 45 -2.17 8.07 5.80
C THR A 45 -3.38 8.26 4.92
N GLN A 46 -3.24 9.09 3.90
CA GLN A 46 -4.29 9.31 2.90
C GLN A 46 -4.15 8.30 1.77
N LEU A 47 -5.30 7.79 1.33
CA LEU A 47 -5.39 6.87 0.21
C LEU A 47 -6.36 7.41 -0.83
N LYS A 48 -6.00 7.23 -2.11
CA LYS A 48 -6.86 7.46 -3.25
C LYS A 48 -6.73 6.29 -4.22
N LEU A 49 -7.82 5.92 -4.89
CA LEU A 49 -7.85 4.89 -5.91
C LEU A 49 -8.52 5.40 -7.17
N LEU A 50 -7.95 5.02 -8.31
CA LEU A 50 -8.49 5.22 -9.64
C LEU A 50 -8.27 3.95 -10.46
N TYR A 51 -9.00 3.78 -11.54
CA TYR A 51 -8.77 2.66 -12.47
C TYR A 51 -9.03 3.07 -13.91
N ASP A 52 -8.39 2.37 -14.83
CA ASP A 52 -8.68 2.40 -16.25
C ASP A 52 -9.07 1.00 -16.76
N ASP A 53 -9.04 0.77 -18.05
CA ASP A 53 -9.40 -0.53 -18.64
C ASP A 53 -8.42 -1.64 -18.30
N GLU A 54 -7.18 -1.34 -17.89
CA GLU A 54 -6.11 -2.32 -17.69
C GLU A 54 -5.54 -2.31 -16.28
N ASN A 55 -5.61 -1.18 -15.56
CA ASN A 55 -4.87 -0.97 -14.34
C ASN A 55 -5.73 -0.43 -13.19
N LEU A 56 -5.35 -0.80 -11.98
CA LEU A 56 -5.78 -0.14 -10.74
C LEU A 56 -4.63 0.72 -10.22
N TYR A 57 -4.88 2.00 -10.05
CA TYR A 57 -3.93 2.97 -9.53
C TYR A 57 -4.23 3.30 -8.08
N LEU A 58 -3.18 3.30 -7.28
CA LEU A 58 -3.29 3.57 -5.86
C LEU A 58 -2.26 4.63 -5.47
N LEU A 59 -2.74 5.78 -4.99
CA LEU A 59 -1.92 6.83 -4.42
C LEU A 59 -2.01 6.78 -2.89
N CYS A 60 -0.85 6.70 -2.25
CA CYS A 60 -0.74 6.71 -0.80
C CYS A 60 0.15 7.86 -0.35
N LYS A 61 -0.36 8.72 0.52
CA LYS A 61 0.40 9.79 1.18
C LYS A 61 0.47 9.51 2.67
N ALA A 62 1.62 9.10 3.16
CA ALA A 62 1.88 8.91 4.57
C ALA A 62 2.51 10.17 5.15
N PHE A 63 1.78 10.86 6.03
CA PHE A 63 2.27 12.06 6.70
C PHE A 63 3.14 11.66 7.89
N SER A 64 4.33 12.24 8.00
CA SER A 64 5.25 11.97 9.09
C SER A 64 5.68 13.26 9.77
N VAL A 65 5.94 13.19 11.07
CA VAL A 65 6.48 14.31 11.87
C VAL A 65 8.00 14.33 11.91
N SER A 66 8.65 13.29 11.38
CA SER A 66 10.12 13.18 11.31
C SER A 66 10.56 12.59 9.99
N ASP A 67 11.79 12.85 9.60
CA ASP A 67 12.45 12.30 8.43
C ASP A 67 13.22 11.00 8.75
N ASP A 68 13.03 10.44 9.95
CA ASP A 68 13.65 9.20 10.38
C ASP A 68 12.84 8.00 9.88
N TYR A 69 13.33 7.34 8.83
CA TYR A 69 12.68 6.18 8.24
C TYR A 69 13.52 4.92 8.38
N ILE A 70 12.88 3.81 8.72
CA ILE A 70 13.56 2.53 8.85
C ILE A 70 13.41 1.75 7.55
N ILE A 71 14.49 1.70 6.77
CA ILE A 71 14.57 0.96 5.50
C ILE A 71 15.65 -0.12 5.64
N PRO A 72 15.29 -1.31 6.12
CA PRO A 72 16.27 -2.34 6.45
C PRO A 72 16.86 -3.02 5.20
N SER A 73 16.21 -2.89 4.05
CA SER A 73 16.62 -3.55 2.81
C SER A 73 16.11 -2.79 1.60
N LEU A 74 16.93 -2.82 0.53
CA LEU A 74 16.55 -2.39 -0.83
C LEU A 74 16.34 -3.60 -1.76
N LYS A 75 16.23 -4.81 -1.23
CA LYS A 75 15.92 -6.01 -2.00
C LYS A 75 14.42 -6.21 -2.05
N TRP A 76 13.93 -6.71 -3.16
CA TRP A 76 12.54 -7.16 -3.32
C TRP A 76 12.19 -8.20 -2.26
N ASP A 77 10.91 -8.29 -1.93
CA ASP A 77 10.38 -9.18 -0.90
C ASP A 77 11.07 -8.99 0.46
N PHE A 78 11.43 -7.74 0.73
CA PHE A 78 12.06 -7.44 2.01
C PHE A 78 11.17 -7.86 3.18
N SER A 79 11.74 -8.60 4.09
CA SER A 79 11.10 -8.97 5.34
C SER A 79 11.70 -8.12 6.47
N GLY A 80 10.84 -7.46 7.21
CA GLY A 80 11.29 -6.73 8.38
C GLY A 80 10.12 -6.32 9.24
N LYS A 81 10.11 -6.77 10.50
CA LYS A 81 9.10 -6.33 11.47
C LYS A 81 9.25 -4.85 11.83
N ALA A 82 10.42 -4.29 11.59
CA ALA A 82 10.78 -2.91 11.92
C ALA A 82 10.97 -2.04 10.67
N ALA A 83 10.37 -2.38 9.53
CA ALA A 83 10.45 -1.58 8.32
C ALA A 83 9.26 -0.62 8.22
N ASP A 84 9.54 0.64 7.88
CA ASP A 84 8.49 1.57 7.46
C ASP A 84 8.04 1.19 6.05
N LYS A 85 6.84 0.66 5.99
CA LYS A 85 6.23 0.13 4.77
C LYS A 85 4.73 0.27 4.79
N ILE A 86 4.15 0.26 3.62
CA ILE A 86 2.72 0.13 3.44
C ILE A 86 2.42 -1.19 2.76
N ASN A 87 1.32 -1.83 3.16
CA ASN A 87 0.81 -3.03 2.51
C ASN A 87 -0.67 -2.85 2.22
N PHE A 88 -1.08 -3.29 1.04
CA PHE A 88 -2.46 -3.33 0.58
C PHE A 88 -2.86 -4.77 0.37
N LEU A 89 -3.97 -5.16 0.97
CA LEU A 89 -4.55 -6.49 0.78
C LEU A 89 -5.81 -6.36 -0.09
N PHE A 90 -5.87 -7.17 -1.13
CA PHE A 90 -7.01 -7.26 -2.02
C PHE A 90 -7.61 -8.67 -1.94
N ASP A 91 -8.79 -8.79 -1.36
CA ASP A 91 -9.64 -9.97 -1.46
C ASP A 91 -10.52 -9.80 -2.71
N THR A 92 -10.02 -10.29 -3.85
CA THR A 92 -10.68 -10.11 -5.15
C THR A 92 -11.91 -10.98 -5.34
N PHE A 93 -12.05 -12.02 -4.53
CA PHE A 93 -13.18 -12.94 -4.59
C PHE A 93 -14.22 -12.66 -3.51
N SER A 94 -13.91 -11.76 -2.56
CA SER A 94 -14.76 -11.46 -1.40
C SER A 94 -15.17 -12.71 -0.60
N ASP A 95 -14.28 -13.70 -0.56
CA ASP A 95 -14.52 -14.97 0.13
C ASP A 95 -13.82 -15.08 1.47
N GLY A 96 -12.99 -14.08 1.79
CA GLY A 96 -12.19 -14.04 3.02
C GLY A 96 -11.15 -15.15 3.10
N ASN A 97 -10.86 -15.84 2.00
CA ASN A 97 -9.97 -17.00 1.98
C ASN A 97 -8.62 -16.70 1.34
N ILE A 98 -8.64 -16.07 0.16
CA ILE A 98 -7.42 -15.72 -0.59
C ILE A 98 -7.34 -14.21 -0.72
N ALA A 99 -6.19 -13.65 -0.36
CA ALA A 99 -5.89 -12.24 -0.57
C ALA A 99 -4.51 -12.04 -1.19
N TYR A 100 -4.43 -11.06 -2.06
CA TYR A 100 -3.20 -10.61 -2.69
C TYR A 100 -2.67 -9.40 -1.91
N MET A 101 -1.48 -9.51 -1.37
CA MET A 101 -0.84 -8.42 -0.66
C MET A 101 0.26 -7.79 -1.52
N PHE A 102 0.16 -6.50 -1.72
CA PHE A 102 1.16 -5.67 -2.37
C PHE A 102 1.74 -4.69 -1.36
N GLY A 103 3.04 -4.64 -1.28
CA GLY A 103 3.72 -3.79 -0.33
C GLY A 103 4.82 -2.95 -0.96
N SER A 104 5.08 -1.82 -0.34
CA SER A 104 6.24 -1.00 -0.68
C SER A 104 6.78 -0.29 0.55
N ASN A 105 8.06 0.02 0.52
CA ASN A 105 8.64 1.02 1.39
C ASN A 105 8.69 2.37 0.67
N MET A 106 9.10 3.40 1.37
CA MET A 106 9.19 4.75 0.83
C MET A 106 10.21 4.96 -0.30
N ARG A 107 11.03 3.94 -0.61
CA ARG A 107 11.97 3.94 -1.74
C ARG A 107 11.45 3.16 -2.94
N GLY A 108 10.15 2.83 -2.98
CA GLY A 108 9.57 2.07 -4.07
C GLY A 108 10.01 0.59 -4.13
N VAL A 109 10.59 0.06 -3.05
CA VAL A 109 10.98 -1.35 -3.04
C VAL A 109 9.76 -2.22 -2.85
N LYS A 110 9.53 -3.09 -3.81
CA LYS A 110 8.36 -3.98 -3.92
C LYS A 110 8.43 -5.14 -2.93
N SER A 111 7.27 -5.53 -2.43
CA SER A 111 7.06 -6.85 -1.83
C SER A 111 5.65 -7.32 -2.13
N ASP A 112 5.49 -8.59 -2.46
CA ASP A 112 4.21 -9.19 -2.71
C ASP A 112 4.08 -10.55 -2.03
N ILE A 113 2.87 -10.87 -1.67
CA ILE A 113 2.56 -12.09 -0.92
C ILE A 113 1.17 -12.56 -1.32
N LEU A 114 1.03 -13.85 -1.55
CA LEU A 114 -0.26 -14.49 -1.61
C LEU A 114 -0.60 -15.04 -0.22
N VAL A 115 -1.73 -14.57 0.32
CA VAL A 115 -2.27 -15.01 1.62
C VAL A 115 -3.42 -15.97 1.35
N SER A 116 -3.44 -17.11 2.01
CA SER A 116 -4.53 -18.10 1.97
C SER A 116 -5.11 -18.35 3.37
N ASN A 117 -6.21 -19.12 3.42
CA ASN A 117 -6.91 -19.47 4.67
C ASN A 117 -7.31 -18.25 5.53
N GLY A 118 -7.67 -17.13 4.88
CA GLY A 118 -8.10 -15.91 5.56
C GLY A 118 -7.02 -15.22 6.39
N GLY A 119 -5.75 -15.63 6.25
CA GLY A 119 -4.66 -15.09 7.07
C GLY A 119 -4.77 -15.40 8.57
N VAL A 120 -5.66 -16.30 8.95
CA VAL A 120 -5.97 -16.62 10.35
C VAL A 120 -4.82 -17.37 11.03
N SER A 121 -4.05 -18.09 10.25
CA SER A 121 -2.89 -18.83 10.75
C SER A 121 -1.61 -18.02 10.52
N THR A 122 -0.76 -17.98 11.52
CA THR A 122 0.61 -17.50 11.39
C THR A 122 1.54 -18.57 10.80
N SER A 123 0.94 -19.65 10.28
CA SER A 123 1.65 -20.73 9.63
C SER A 123 2.32 -20.25 8.35
N SER A 124 3.57 -20.64 8.13
CA SER A 124 4.30 -20.37 6.89
C SER A 124 3.61 -20.95 5.65
N ASN A 125 2.66 -21.88 5.83
CA ASN A 125 1.92 -22.51 4.74
C ASN A 125 0.83 -21.61 4.16
N ASP A 126 0.34 -20.65 4.94
CA ASP A 126 -0.73 -19.73 4.51
C ASP A 126 -0.19 -18.45 3.88
N ILE A 127 1.13 -18.30 3.88
CA ILE A 127 1.83 -17.11 3.35
C ILE A 127 2.82 -17.55 2.29
N ASN A 128 2.43 -17.40 1.04
CA ASN A 128 3.31 -17.68 -0.09
C ASN A 128 4.08 -16.41 -0.50
N ARG A 129 5.37 -16.39 -0.20
CA ARG A 129 6.30 -15.29 -0.52
C ARG A 129 7.05 -15.50 -1.84
N THR A 130 6.79 -16.61 -2.53
CA THR A 130 7.35 -16.89 -3.85
C THR A 130 6.35 -16.61 -4.97
N TRP A 131 5.19 -16.07 -4.61
CA TRP A 131 4.25 -15.56 -5.58
C TRP A 131 4.72 -14.20 -6.05
N ASP A 132 4.85 -14.05 -7.36
CA ASP A 132 5.31 -12.82 -8.01
C ASP A 132 4.16 -12.18 -8.79
N ALA A 133 3.86 -10.93 -8.48
CA ALA A 133 2.89 -10.11 -9.19
C ALA A 133 3.56 -9.12 -10.14
N LYS A 134 2.87 -8.81 -11.22
CA LYS A 134 3.26 -7.70 -12.07
C LYS A 134 2.60 -6.41 -11.55
N PHE A 135 3.36 -5.54 -10.94
CA PHE A 135 2.93 -4.20 -10.53
C PHE A 135 4.10 -3.24 -10.53
N ASP A 136 3.80 -1.95 -10.62
CA ASP A 136 4.79 -0.89 -10.54
C ASP A 136 4.55 -0.05 -9.30
N VAL A 137 5.62 0.42 -8.69
CA VAL A 137 5.57 1.31 -7.54
C VAL A 137 6.78 2.23 -7.52
N GLU A 138 6.53 3.47 -7.22
CA GLU A 138 7.57 4.47 -6.95
C GLU A 138 7.25 5.17 -5.63
N GLY A 139 8.29 5.53 -4.91
CA GLY A 139 8.18 6.25 -3.64
C GLY A 139 8.98 7.54 -3.67
N GLN A 140 8.37 8.62 -3.21
CA GLN A 140 9.01 9.92 -3.08
C GLN A 140 8.84 10.47 -1.67
N THR A 141 9.77 11.28 -1.24
CA THR A 141 9.71 11.98 0.04
C THR A 141 9.62 13.47 -0.18
N TYR A 142 8.75 14.11 0.59
CA TYR A 142 8.57 15.54 0.55
C TYR A 142 8.81 16.14 1.93
N PRO A 143 9.36 17.34 2.04
CA PRO A 143 9.45 18.06 3.31
C PRO A 143 8.04 18.28 3.88
N GLY A 144 7.75 17.73 5.06
CA GLY A 144 6.47 17.89 5.75
C GLY A 144 5.37 16.89 5.36
N TYR A 145 5.73 15.83 4.62
CA TYR A 145 4.85 14.67 4.34
C TYR A 145 5.61 13.40 4.66
#